data_0b418e07ddac7223c6a11fed22ee23e8
#
_entry.id   0b418e07ddac7223c6a11fed22ee23e8
#
_cell.length_a   1.000
_cell.length_b   1.000
_cell.length_c   1.000
_cell.angle_alpha   90.00
_cell.angle_beta   90.00
_cell.angle_gamma   90.00
#
_symmetry.space_group_name_H-M   'P 1'
#
loop_
_entity.id
_entity.type
_entity.pdbx_description
1 polymer ?
#
loop_
_entity_poly.entity_id
_entity_poly.type
_entity_poly.pdbx_seq_one_letter_code
_entity_poly.pdbx_strand_id
1 'polypeptide(L)'
;MKINDITIGIVLFKSEKVIFNCLKSLDPGLKIVLFDNSNDKILKEKIKKKYPQIKYFLSKKNLGYGCANNKIFKIAKTRFVFIINPDTELKKNCIKNLIKNANKIREDFAIIAPICSKKNYGF
;
A
#
# COMPACT_ATOMS: atom_id res chain seq x y z
N MET A 1 -14.01 -9.17 -7.75
CA MET A 1 -12.74 -8.43 -7.53
C MET A 1 -11.60 -9.21 -8.16
N LYS A 2 -10.75 -8.55 -8.91
CA LYS A 2 -9.54 -9.10 -9.55
C LYS A 2 -8.32 -8.29 -9.07
N ILE A 3 -7.12 -8.80 -9.26
CA ILE A 3 -5.89 -8.11 -8.85
C ILE A 3 -5.74 -6.72 -9.50
N ASN A 4 -6.18 -6.59 -10.75
CA ASN A 4 -6.15 -5.33 -11.50
C ASN A 4 -7.15 -4.28 -11.00
N ASP A 5 -8.11 -4.69 -10.15
CA ASP A 5 -9.09 -3.80 -9.54
C ASP A 5 -8.56 -3.13 -8.27
N ILE A 6 -7.30 -3.43 -7.87
CA ILE A 6 -6.71 -2.98 -6.62
C ILE A 6 -5.50 -2.09 -6.90
N THR A 7 -5.39 -1.00 -6.16
CA THR A 7 -4.17 -0.19 -6.00
C THR A 7 -3.67 -0.35 -4.57
N ILE A 8 -2.37 -0.63 -4.42
CA ILE A 8 -1.71 -0.60 -3.12
C ILE A 8 -1.35 0.84 -2.81
N GLY A 9 -1.83 1.35 -1.67
CA GLY A 9 -1.53 2.68 -1.18
C GLY A 9 -0.61 2.63 0.04
N ILE A 10 0.49 3.38 0.02
CA ILE A 10 1.45 3.43 1.12
C ILE A 10 1.80 4.89 1.40
N VAL A 11 1.55 5.33 2.63
CA VAL A 11 2.00 6.64 3.11
C VAL A 11 3.39 6.50 3.71
N LEU A 12 4.33 7.32 3.24
CA LEU A 12 5.70 7.36 3.71
C LEU A 12 5.92 8.58 4.62
N PHE A 13 6.70 8.40 5.66
CA PHE A 13 7.28 9.47 6.46
C PHE A 13 8.59 8.97 7.06
N LYS A 14 9.73 9.44 6.50
CA LYS A 14 11.08 8.99 6.90
C LYS A 14 11.22 7.46 6.88
N SER A 15 10.68 6.83 5.83
CA SER A 15 10.47 5.37 5.78
C SER A 15 11.56 4.61 5.02
N GLU A 16 12.73 5.22 4.73
CA GLU A 16 13.79 4.62 3.92
C GLU A 16 14.24 3.25 4.44
N LYS A 17 14.33 3.10 5.77
CA LYS A 17 14.84 1.86 6.40
C LYS A 17 13.92 0.64 6.21
N VAL A 18 12.62 0.85 5.99
CA VAL A 18 11.61 -0.22 6.02
C VAL A 18 10.93 -0.44 4.68
N ILE A 19 10.78 0.59 3.85
CA ILE A 19 9.96 0.54 2.65
C ILE A 19 10.41 -0.51 1.62
N PHE A 20 11.70 -0.76 1.51
CA PHE A 20 12.22 -1.73 0.53
C PHE A 20 11.81 -3.17 0.84
N ASN A 21 11.75 -3.56 2.12
CA ASN A 21 11.25 -4.87 2.54
C ASN A 21 9.74 -4.99 2.24
N CYS A 22 8.98 -3.94 2.54
CA CYS A 22 7.57 -3.87 2.19
C CYS A 22 7.37 -4.09 0.68
N LEU A 23 8.03 -3.30 -0.16
CA LEU A 23 7.90 -3.41 -1.61
C LEU A 23 8.32 -4.78 -2.15
N LYS A 24 9.38 -5.38 -1.59
CA LYS A 24 9.85 -6.72 -1.97
C LYS A 24 8.83 -7.82 -1.64
N SER A 25 8.01 -7.60 -0.61
CA SER A 25 6.98 -8.57 -0.19
C SER A 25 5.71 -8.54 -1.05
N LEU A 26 5.56 -7.50 -1.90
CA LEU A 26 4.39 -7.35 -2.76
C LEU A 26 4.50 -8.22 -4.02
N ASP A 27 3.37 -8.78 -4.46
CA ASP A 27 3.32 -9.54 -5.71
C ASP A 27 3.68 -8.63 -6.90
N PRO A 28 4.44 -9.17 -7.90
CA PRO A 28 4.72 -8.45 -9.15
C PRO A 28 3.44 -8.04 -9.90
N GLY A 29 3.48 -6.90 -10.56
CA GLY A 29 2.37 -6.42 -11.40
C GLY A 29 1.28 -5.66 -10.64
N LEU A 30 1.38 -5.52 -9.32
CA LEU A 30 0.47 -4.67 -8.56
C LEU A 30 0.65 -3.18 -8.90
N LYS A 31 -0.46 -2.46 -8.98
CA LYS A 31 -0.46 -0.99 -9.07
C LYS A 31 -0.14 -0.43 -7.69
N ILE A 32 0.95 0.32 -7.57
CA ILE A 32 1.41 0.87 -6.30
C ILE A 32 1.48 2.40 -6.39
N VAL A 33 0.93 3.04 -5.36
CA VAL A 33 1.00 4.49 -5.14
C VAL A 33 1.69 4.73 -3.81
N LEU A 34 2.80 5.45 -3.84
CA LEU A 34 3.50 5.95 -2.66
C LEU A 34 3.22 7.45 -2.52
N PHE A 35 2.80 7.86 -1.34
CA PHE A 35 2.62 9.27 -0.99
C PHE A 35 3.53 9.63 0.18
N ASP A 36 4.54 10.44 -0.09
CA ASP A 36 5.60 10.75 0.86
C ASP A 36 5.39 12.11 1.53
N ASN A 37 5.08 12.04 2.83
CA ASN A 37 4.92 13.20 3.69
C ASN A 37 6.24 13.84 4.16
N SER A 38 7.38 13.18 3.93
CA SER A 38 8.70 13.72 4.30
C SER A 38 9.39 14.48 3.18
N ASN A 39 8.80 14.51 1.97
CA ASN A 39 9.37 15.16 0.79
C ASN A 39 10.79 14.67 0.44
N ASP A 40 11.03 13.37 0.60
CA ASP A 40 12.34 12.75 0.40
C ASP A 40 12.60 12.47 -1.09
N LYS A 41 13.26 13.40 -1.74
CA LYS A 41 13.61 13.28 -3.16
C LYS A 41 14.65 12.17 -3.41
N ILE A 42 15.55 11.92 -2.45
CA ILE A 42 16.60 10.90 -2.57
C ILE A 42 15.94 9.52 -2.53
N LEU A 43 15.04 9.28 -1.59
CA LEU A 43 14.27 8.04 -1.51
C LEU A 43 13.44 7.82 -2.77
N LYS A 44 12.80 8.88 -3.28
CA LYS A 44 12.07 8.81 -4.55
C LYS A 44 12.94 8.31 -5.69
N GLU A 45 14.14 8.86 -5.87
CA GLU A 45 15.06 8.44 -6.93
C GLU A 45 15.49 6.99 -6.77
N LYS A 46 15.84 6.56 -5.55
CA LYS A 46 16.19 5.16 -5.24
C LYS A 46 15.06 4.19 -5.59
N ILE A 47 13.83 4.54 -5.21
CA ILE A 47 12.65 3.70 -5.50
C ILE A 47 12.36 3.68 -6.99
N LYS A 48 12.38 4.83 -7.67
CA LYS A 48 12.11 4.90 -9.12
C LYS A 48 13.14 4.14 -9.95
N LYS A 49 14.40 4.12 -9.53
CA LYS A 49 15.46 3.33 -10.18
C LYS A 49 15.17 1.83 -10.10
N LYS A 50 14.70 1.33 -8.95
CA LYS A 50 14.47 -0.10 -8.72
C LYS A 50 13.06 -0.56 -9.14
N TYR A 51 12.07 0.32 -9.03
CA TYR A 51 10.66 0.06 -9.30
C TYR A 51 10.07 1.19 -10.16
N PRO A 52 10.44 1.31 -11.45
CA PRO A 52 10.05 2.43 -12.30
C PRO A 52 8.53 2.56 -12.50
N GLN A 53 7.78 1.47 -12.35
CA GLN A 53 6.33 1.42 -12.48
C GLN A 53 5.56 2.03 -11.30
N ILE A 54 6.20 2.19 -10.13
CA ILE A 54 5.56 2.74 -8.94
C ILE A 54 5.27 4.23 -9.15
N LYS A 55 4.05 4.66 -8.85
CA LYS A 55 3.69 6.08 -8.80
C LYS A 55 4.10 6.66 -7.45
N TYR A 56 5.05 7.59 -7.45
CA TYR A 56 5.59 8.23 -6.25
C TYR A 56 5.28 9.71 -6.23
N PHE A 57 4.57 10.17 -5.21
CA PHE A 57 4.18 11.56 -5.00
C PHE A 57 4.88 12.13 -3.77
N LEU A 58 5.49 13.30 -3.94
CA LEU A 58 6.10 14.06 -2.85
C LEU A 58 5.08 15.09 -2.33
N SER A 59 4.88 15.12 -1.04
CA SER A 59 4.12 16.19 -0.38
C SER A 59 5.02 17.36 -0.04
N LYS A 60 4.54 18.59 -0.23
CA LYS A 60 5.29 19.80 0.18
C LYS A 60 5.43 19.92 1.71
N LYS A 61 4.53 19.30 2.46
CA LYS A 61 4.52 19.28 3.94
C LYS A 61 3.92 17.98 4.44
N ASN A 62 4.16 17.67 5.70
CA ASN A 62 3.48 16.54 6.35
C ASN A 62 1.99 16.85 6.53
N LEU A 63 1.15 16.12 5.81
CA LEU A 63 -0.31 16.23 5.87
C LEU A 63 -0.95 15.34 6.96
N GLY A 64 -0.15 14.51 7.63
CA GLY A 64 -0.64 13.43 8.47
C GLY A 64 -1.10 12.21 7.66
N TYR A 65 -1.32 11.10 8.36
CA TYR A 65 -1.62 9.81 7.75
C TYR A 65 -2.97 9.79 7.02
N GLY A 66 -4.03 10.29 7.68
CA GLY A 66 -5.38 10.28 7.11
C GLY A 66 -5.49 11.12 5.85
N CYS A 67 -4.98 12.37 5.86
CA CYS A 67 -5.02 13.23 4.69
C CYS A 67 -4.18 12.69 3.53
N ALA A 68 -3.04 12.06 3.83
CA ALA A 68 -2.21 11.41 2.82
C ALA A 68 -2.93 10.21 2.17
N ASN A 69 -3.62 9.38 2.96
CA ASN A 69 -4.46 8.31 2.42
C ASN A 69 -5.60 8.85 1.56
N ASN A 70 -6.24 9.95 1.94
CA ASN A 70 -7.26 10.60 1.11
C ASN A 70 -6.69 11.08 -0.24
N LYS A 71 -5.42 11.50 -0.30
CA LYS A 71 -4.74 11.79 -1.56
C LYS A 71 -4.55 10.52 -2.39
N ILE A 72 -4.13 9.42 -1.77
CA ILE A 72 -3.98 8.12 -2.44
C ILE A 72 -5.32 7.67 -3.04
N PHE A 73 -6.43 7.76 -2.31
CA PHE A 73 -7.77 7.41 -2.82
C PHE A 73 -8.14 8.22 -4.06
N LYS A 74 -7.82 9.51 -4.10
CA LYS A 74 -8.07 10.38 -5.27
C LYS A 74 -7.18 10.05 -6.47
N ILE A 75 -5.95 9.57 -6.22
CA ILE A 75 -4.96 9.21 -7.26
C ILE A 75 -5.25 7.83 -7.84
N ALA A 76 -5.72 6.90 -7.01
CA ALA A 76 -6.05 5.54 -7.42
C ALA A 76 -7.18 5.55 -8.47
N LYS A 77 -6.94 4.83 -9.59
CA LYS A 77 -7.91 4.68 -10.68
C LYS A 77 -8.58 3.30 -10.68
N THR A 78 -8.44 2.56 -9.58
CA THR A 78 -9.00 1.24 -9.39
C THR A 78 -10.19 1.27 -8.46
N ARG A 79 -11.04 0.23 -8.53
CA ARG A 79 -12.25 0.12 -7.72
C ARG A 79 -11.94 0.03 -6.22
N PHE A 80 -10.80 -0.58 -5.88
CA PHE A 80 -10.39 -0.79 -4.49
C PHE A 80 -8.99 -0.24 -4.24
N VAL A 81 -8.76 0.21 -3.02
CA VAL A 81 -7.43 0.60 -2.55
C VAL A 81 -7.10 -0.25 -1.32
N PHE A 82 -5.96 -0.91 -1.36
CA PHE A 82 -5.43 -1.66 -0.22
C PHE A 82 -4.35 -0.83 0.46
N ILE A 83 -4.67 -0.27 1.63
CA ILE A 83 -3.74 0.56 2.41
C ILE A 83 -2.90 -0.33 3.30
N ILE A 84 -1.58 -0.16 3.24
CA ILE A 84 -0.62 -0.83 4.12
C ILE A 84 0.41 0.18 4.63
N ASN A 85 0.99 -0.11 5.79
CA ASN A 85 2.07 0.69 6.34
C ASN A 85 3.40 0.35 5.65
N PRO A 86 4.38 1.30 5.61
CA PRO A 86 5.66 1.08 4.93
C PRO A 86 6.56 0.01 5.59
N ASP A 87 6.28 -0.37 6.83
CA ASP A 87 6.96 -1.43 7.60
C ASP A 87 6.25 -2.79 7.54
N THR A 88 5.17 -2.89 6.74
CA THR A 88 4.42 -4.14 6.58
C THR A 88 5.09 -5.04 5.55
N GLU A 89 5.30 -6.30 5.92
CA GLU A 89 5.72 -7.35 4.99
C GLU A 89 4.57 -8.35 4.80
N LEU A 90 4.06 -8.46 3.57
CA LEU A 90 2.97 -9.36 3.26
C LEU A 90 3.48 -10.79 3.09
N LYS A 91 2.77 -11.75 3.70
CA LYS A 91 3.01 -13.16 3.42
C LYS A 91 2.60 -13.50 1.98
N LYS A 92 3.27 -14.50 1.40
CA LYS A 92 2.95 -15.02 0.06
C LYS A 92 1.45 -15.29 -0.08
N ASN A 93 0.89 -14.88 -1.19
CA ASN A 93 -0.54 -15.00 -1.52
C ASN A 93 -1.51 -14.20 -0.62
N CYS A 94 -1.04 -13.29 0.23
CA CYS A 94 -1.93 -12.51 1.11
C CYS A 94 -3.02 -11.80 0.29
N ILE A 95 -2.65 -11.05 -0.75
CA ILE A 95 -3.60 -10.32 -1.59
C ILE A 95 -4.52 -11.26 -2.36
N LYS A 96 -3.99 -12.36 -2.90
CA LYS A 96 -4.79 -13.37 -3.61
C LYS A 96 -5.85 -14.00 -2.70
N ASN A 97 -5.48 -14.31 -1.46
CA ASN A 97 -6.41 -14.87 -0.47
C ASN A 97 -7.45 -13.83 -0.04
N LEU A 98 -7.05 -12.56 0.12
CA LEU A 98 -7.98 -11.47 0.39
C LEU A 98 -9.02 -11.33 -0.71
N ILE A 99 -8.60 -11.31 -1.98
CA ILE A 99 -9.48 -11.27 -3.16
C ILE A 99 -10.43 -12.47 -3.18
N LYS A 100 -9.89 -13.69 -2.97
CA LYS A 100 -10.69 -14.93 -2.95
C LYS A 100 -11.78 -14.87 -1.89
N ASN A 101 -11.45 -14.37 -0.69
CA ASN A 101 -12.42 -14.26 0.38
C ASN A 101 -13.41 -13.12 0.16
N ALA A 102 -12.97 -11.97 -0.33
CA ALA A 102 -13.85 -10.86 -0.70
C ALA A 102 -14.91 -11.28 -1.74
N ASN A 103 -14.54 -12.11 -2.71
CA ASN A 103 -15.47 -12.61 -3.74
C ASN A 103 -16.50 -13.61 -3.21
N LYS A 104 -16.35 -14.13 -1.99
CA LYS A 104 -17.34 -15.01 -1.34
C LYS A 104 -18.38 -14.22 -0.55
N ILE A 105 -18.11 -12.96 -0.24
CA ILE A 105 -19.03 -12.09 0.48
C ILE A 105 -20.17 -11.73 -0.48
N ARG A 106 -21.41 -12.03 -0.09
CA ARG A 106 -22.62 -11.75 -0.91
C ARG A 106 -23.17 -10.36 -0.67
N GLU A 107 -22.84 -9.78 0.47
CA GLU A 107 -23.28 -8.45 0.88
C GLU A 107 -22.28 -7.39 0.43
N ASP A 108 -22.74 -6.15 0.28
CA ASP A 108 -21.88 -5.03 0.03
C ASP A 108 -21.02 -4.74 1.26
N PHE A 109 -19.73 -4.57 1.06
CA PHE A 109 -18.80 -4.20 2.12
C PHE A 109 -18.05 -2.92 1.76
N ALA A 110 -17.82 -2.07 2.78
CA ALA A 110 -17.02 -0.87 2.63
C ALA A 110 -15.52 -1.15 2.91
N ILE A 111 -15.23 -1.99 3.89
CA ILE A 111 -13.88 -2.32 4.33
C ILE A 111 -13.75 -3.82 4.56
N ILE A 112 -12.63 -4.38 4.11
CA ILE A 112 -12.20 -5.74 4.44
C ILE A 112 -10.72 -5.70 4.82
N ALA A 113 -10.36 -6.41 5.89
CA ALA A 113 -8.99 -6.46 6.37
C ALA A 113 -8.52 -7.91 6.57
N PRO A 114 -7.26 -8.25 6.27
CA PRO A 114 -6.69 -9.53 6.63
C PRO A 114 -6.45 -9.59 8.15
N ILE A 115 -6.53 -10.80 8.70
CA ILE A 115 -6.13 -11.05 10.10
C ILE A 115 -4.60 -11.09 10.16
N CYS A 116 -4.00 -10.31 11.06
CA CYS A 116 -2.57 -10.41 11.35
C CYS A 116 -2.23 -11.71 12.07
N SER A 117 -1.00 -12.21 11.94
CA SER A 117 -0.60 -13.41 12.66
C SER A 117 -0.60 -13.18 14.17
N LYS A 118 -1.01 -14.19 14.96
CA LYS A 118 -1.12 -14.10 16.42
C LYS A 118 0.12 -13.58 17.16
N LYS A 119 1.32 -13.66 16.55
CA LYS A 119 2.58 -13.17 17.14
C LYS A 119 2.65 -11.63 17.26
N ASN A 120 1.76 -10.88 16.60
CA ASN A 120 1.80 -9.42 16.56
C ASN A 120 0.65 -8.76 17.35
N TYR A 121 -0.20 -9.54 18.02
CA TYR A 121 -1.14 -9.02 19.01
C TYR A 121 -0.45 -9.00 20.38
N GLY A 122 0.39 -8.00 20.61
CA GLY A 122 0.80 -7.58 21.94
C GLY A 122 -0.29 -6.67 22.51
N PHE A 123 -1.21 -7.21 23.25
CA PHE A 123 -2.00 -6.51 24.25
C PHE A 123 -1.51 -6.97 25.61
#